data_091bfa9a3dde7bef761bb19cd996a848
#
_entry.id   091bfa9a3dde7bef761bb19cd996a848
#
_cell.length_a   1.000
_cell.length_b   1.000
_cell.length_c   1.000
_cell.angle_alpha   90.00
_cell.angle_beta   90.00
_cell.angle_gamma   90.00
#
_symmetry.space_group_name_H-M   'P 1'
#
loop_
_entity.id
_entity.type
_entity.pdbx_description
1 polymer ?
#
loop_
_entity_poly.entity_id
_entity_poly.type
_entity_poly.pdbx_seq_one_letter_code
_entity_poly.pdbx_strand_id
1 'polypeptide(L)'
;MAMLETVNQLTPGVVEGILKHSLSDASLRVLEVLDPEGLGGLNDGYASDLKKIVVTVEEGDGGKQRKIHLVIKTSLSSLSSMSVILGMFVFYREAFWYNVAFPELLKLVSPSQRTALQEMMPVVHHASCNYQVNTRKN
;
A
#
# COMPACT_ATOMS: atom_id res chain seq x y z
N MET A 1 -2.04 4.38 1.10
CA MET A 1 -1.23 3.30 1.69
C MET A 1 -0.93 2.26 0.61
N ALA A 2 0.25 1.76 0.54
CA ALA A 2 0.62 0.62 -0.30
C ALA A 2 1.23 -0.48 0.58
N MET A 3 0.85 -1.74 0.31
CA MET A 3 1.41 -2.92 0.97
C MET A 3 2.24 -3.68 -0.06
N LEU A 4 3.54 -3.78 0.17
CA LEU A 4 4.50 -4.42 -0.73
C LEU A 4 5.30 -5.49 0.02
N GLU A 5 5.69 -6.54 -0.67
CA GLU A 5 6.42 -7.66 -0.05
C GLU A 5 7.83 -7.29 0.40
N THR A 6 8.47 -6.33 -0.27
CA THR A 6 9.80 -5.82 0.11
C THR A 6 9.99 -4.37 -0.31
N VAL A 7 10.66 -3.58 0.53
CA VAL A 7 11.02 -2.17 0.27
C VAL A 7 11.92 -2.01 -0.98
N ASN A 8 12.70 -3.03 -1.32
CA ASN A 8 13.60 -3.01 -2.48
C ASN A 8 12.86 -2.98 -3.85
N GLN A 9 11.53 -3.14 -3.85
CA GLN A 9 10.72 -3.13 -5.08
C GLN A 9 10.05 -1.78 -5.37
N LEU A 10 10.24 -0.77 -4.51
CA LEU A 10 9.69 0.58 -4.71
C LEU A 10 10.55 1.41 -5.65
N THR A 11 10.53 1.06 -6.92
CA THR A 11 11.05 1.94 -7.95
C THR A 11 10.05 3.05 -8.28
N PRO A 12 10.49 4.23 -8.78
CA PRO A 12 9.57 5.27 -9.24
C PRO A 12 8.52 4.77 -10.25
N GLY A 13 8.90 3.82 -11.12
CA GLY A 13 7.99 3.21 -12.09
C GLY A 13 6.89 2.35 -11.45
N VAL A 14 7.19 1.62 -10.38
CA VAL A 14 6.19 0.85 -9.61
C VAL A 14 5.22 1.80 -8.91
N VAL A 15 5.71 2.85 -8.27
CA VAL A 15 4.88 3.87 -7.63
C VAL A 15 3.96 4.55 -8.66
N GLU A 16 4.50 4.90 -9.82
CA GLU A 16 3.72 5.49 -10.92
C GLU A 16 2.59 4.56 -11.38
N GLY A 17 2.89 3.28 -11.61
CA GLY A 17 1.88 2.30 -12.00
C GLY A 17 0.75 2.15 -10.97
N ILE A 18 1.09 2.10 -9.68
CA ILE A 18 0.12 2.04 -8.58
C ILE A 18 -0.78 3.28 -8.58
N LEU A 19 -0.19 4.48 -8.67
CA LEU A 19 -0.93 5.73 -8.62
C LEU A 19 -1.80 5.94 -9.85
N LYS A 20 -1.32 5.61 -11.05
CA LYS A 20 -2.12 5.63 -12.29
C LYS A 20 -3.39 4.79 -12.16
N HIS A 21 -3.23 3.57 -11.64
CA HIS A 21 -4.36 2.66 -11.45
C HIS A 21 -5.33 3.18 -10.38
N SER A 22 -4.81 3.53 -9.21
CA SER A 22 -5.61 3.95 -8.05
C SER A 22 -6.36 5.26 -8.28
N LEU A 23 -5.73 6.22 -8.96
CA LEU A 23 -6.32 7.52 -9.24
C LEU A 23 -7.07 7.57 -10.58
N SER A 24 -7.09 6.46 -11.33
CA SER A 24 -7.69 6.35 -12.65
C SER A 24 -7.17 7.42 -13.63
N ASP A 25 -5.90 7.76 -13.53
CA ASP A 25 -5.22 8.75 -14.37
C ASP A 25 -4.04 8.11 -15.11
N ALA A 26 -4.27 7.69 -16.36
CA ALA A 26 -3.24 7.09 -17.21
C ALA A 26 -2.12 8.08 -17.60
N SER A 27 -2.39 9.38 -17.55
CA SER A 27 -1.43 10.44 -17.91
C SER A 27 -0.55 10.87 -16.73
N LEU A 28 -0.86 10.46 -15.51
CA LEU A 28 -0.08 10.76 -14.31
C LEU A 28 1.38 10.32 -14.49
N ARG A 29 2.31 11.20 -14.09
CA ARG A 29 3.75 10.92 -14.12
C ARG A 29 4.35 11.17 -12.75
N VAL A 30 5.18 10.25 -12.30
CA VAL A 30 5.99 10.42 -11.09
C VAL A 30 7.27 11.15 -11.47
N LEU A 31 7.46 12.36 -10.94
CA LEU A 31 8.63 13.19 -11.19
C LEU A 31 9.74 12.90 -10.18
N GLU A 32 9.37 12.68 -8.92
CA GLU A 32 10.32 12.50 -7.83
C GLU A 32 9.72 11.64 -6.71
N VAL A 33 10.54 10.82 -6.11
CA VAL A 33 10.21 10.06 -4.89
C VAL A 33 11.23 10.44 -3.82
N LEU A 34 10.78 11.09 -2.76
CA LEU A 34 11.59 11.48 -1.61
C LEU A 34 11.31 10.55 -0.44
N ASP A 35 12.37 10.08 0.17
CA ASP A 35 12.36 9.31 1.41
C ASP A 35 13.01 10.15 2.52
N PRO A 36 12.23 10.97 3.24
CA PRO A 36 12.77 11.89 4.23
C PRO A 36 13.38 11.20 5.46
N GLU A 37 13.03 9.93 5.69
CA GLU A 37 13.48 9.18 6.86
C GLU A 37 14.63 8.21 6.53
N GLY A 38 14.96 8.04 5.24
CA GLY A 38 15.97 7.09 4.78
C GLY A 38 15.56 5.63 4.97
N LEU A 39 16.53 4.71 4.92
CA LEU A 39 16.29 3.27 5.08
C LEU A 39 15.96 2.83 6.53
N GLY A 40 15.89 3.76 7.47
CA GLY A 40 15.63 3.54 8.88
C GLY A 40 14.20 3.95 9.27
N GLY A 41 13.19 3.48 8.55
CA GLY A 41 11.78 3.74 8.89
C GLY A 41 11.46 3.32 10.33
N LEU A 42 10.58 4.06 10.99
CA LEU A 42 10.09 3.79 12.32
C LEU A 42 9.58 2.35 12.41
N ASN A 43 10.25 1.56 13.23
CA ASN A 43 9.87 0.19 13.57
C ASN A 43 8.66 0.24 14.54
N ASP A 44 7.55 0.80 14.07
CA ASP A 44 6.35 1.04 14.87
C ASP A 44 5.38 -0.14 14.87
N GLY A 45 5.70 -1.20 14.13
CA GLY A 45 4.84 -2.36 13.97
C GLY A 45 5.44 -3.64 14.55
N TYR A 46 4.67 -4.35 15.37
CA TYR A 46 5.05 -5.67 15.89
C TYR A 46 5.23 -6.71 14.76
N ALA A 47 4.63 -6.51 13.60
CA ALA A 47 4.62 -7.44 12.48
C ALA A 47 4.95 -6.80 11.11
N SER A 48 5.27 -5.51 11.07
CA SER A 48 5.48 -4.79 9.82
C SER A 48 6.40 -3.59 9.98
N ASP A 49 7.11 -3.25 8.91
CA ASP A 49 7.82 -1.99 8.77
C ASP A 49 6.91 -0.95 8.11
N LEU A 50 6.88 0.24 8.67
CA LEU A 50 6.18 1.40 8.10
C LEU A 50 7.20 2.39 7.56
N LYS A 51 6.99 2.86 6.35
CA LYS A 51 7.83 3.86 5.71
C LYS A 51 6.96 4.97 5.15
N LYS A 52 7.37 6.22 5.38
CA LYS A 52 6.73 7.40 4.79
C LYS A 52 7.56 7.90 3.63
N ILE A 53 6.93 8.10 2.50
CA ILE A 53 7.55 8.73 1.33
C ILE A 53 6.71 9.91 0.85
N VAL A 54 7.35 10.83 0.16
CA VAL A 54 6.69 11.95 -0.54
C VAL A 54 6.94 11.80 -2.02
N VAL A 55 5.87 11.72 -2.79
CA VAL A 55 5.92 11.55 -4.24
C VAL A 55 5.44 12.83 -4.89
N THR A 56 6.27 13.43 -5.75
CA THR A 56 5.86 14.55 -6.60
C THR A 56 5.31 13.95 -7.90
N VAL A 57 4.06 14.26 -8.20
CA VAL A 57 3.39 13.82 -9.42
C VAL A 57 2.96 14.98 -10.28
N GLU A 58 2.89 14.74 -11.58
CA GLU A 58 2.27 15.61 -12.57
C GLU A 58 1.01 14.91 -13.08
N GLU A 59 -0.13 15.60 -13.03
CA GLU A 59 -1.44 15.09 -13.45
C GLU A 59 -1.85 15.71 -14.78
N GLY A 60 -2.30 14.88 -15.74
CA GLY A 60 -2.72 15.31 -17.06
C GLY A 60 -1.58 15.74 -18.00
N ASP A 61 -1.91 16.02 -19.25
CA ASP A 61 -0.96 16.53 -20.25
C ASP A 61 -0.66 18.02 -20.00
N GLY A 62 0.53 18.30 -19.50
CA GLY A 62 0.97 19.65 -19.13
C GLY A 62 0.48 20.07 -17.75
N GLY A 63 0.35 19.12 -16.89
CA GLY A 63 -0.45 19.07 -15.73
C GLY A 63 0.07 19.80 -14.50
N LYS A 64 -0.86 19.94 -13.59
CA LYS A 64 -0.62 20.45 -12.26
C LYS A 64 0.26 19.51 -11.47
N GLN A 65 1.35 20.01 -10.94
CA GLN A 65 2.19 19.24 -10.02
C GLN A 65 1.59 19.28 -8.62
N ARG A 66 1.61 18.12 -7.94
CA ARG A 66 1.26 18.02 -6.53
C ARG A 66 2.12 17.01 -5.81
N LYS A 67 2.19 17.14 -4.49
CA LYS A 67 2.86 16.18 -3.61
C LYS A 67 1.83 15.23 -2.99
N ILE A 68 2.12 13.94 -3.04
CA ILE A 68 1.33 12.90 -2.39
C ILE A 68 2.18 12.29 -1.29
N HIS A 69 1.67 12.29 -0.06
CA HIS A 69 2.30 11.65 1.07
C HIS A 69 1.78 10.21 1.16
N LEU A 70 2.68 9.24 1.05
CA LEU A 70 2.34 7.82 1.10
C LEU A 70 2.92 7.17 2.35
N VAL A 71 2.15 6.31 2.95
CA VAL A 71 2.60 5.35 3.96
C VAL A 71 2.68 3.99 3.30
N ILE A 72 3.85 3.38 3.39
CA ILE A 72 4.11 2.05 2.87
C ILE A 72 4.27 1.11 4.05
N LYS A 73 3.54 0.01 4.00
CA LYS A 73 3.59 -1.05 4.98
C LYS A 73 4.15 -2.30 4.33
N THR A 74 5.22 -2.83 4.87
CA THR A 74 5.88 -4.05 4.37
C THR A 74 6.04 -5.07 5.48
N SER A 75 6.16 -6.35 5.12
CA SER A 75 6.49 -7.39 6.08
C SER A 75 7.92 -7.20 6.58
N LEU A 76 8.17 -7.53 7.85
CA LEU A 76 9.50 -7.53 8.43
C LEU A 76 10.38 -8.59 7.76
N SER A 77 11.53 -8.17 7.24
CA SER A 77 12.46 -9.08 6.53
C SER A 77 13.40 -9.85 7.48
N SER A 78 13.45 -9.49 8.76
CA SER A 78 14.51 -9.92 9.69
C SER A 78 14.05 -10.84 10.82
N LEU A 79 12.83 -11.42 10.74
CA LEU A 79 12.25 -12.14 11.85
C LEU A 79 12.35 -13.68 11.75
N SER A 80 12.26 -14.33 12.91
CA SER A 80 12.10 -15.77 13.04
C SER A 80 10.93 -16.27 12.18
N SER A 81 10.97 -17.51 11.73
CA SER A 81 9.94 -18.13 10.89
C SER A 81 8.52 -17.98 11.45
N MET A 82 8.35 -17.98 12.77
CA MET A 82 7.05 -17.78 13.43
C MET A 82 6.51 -16.36 13.23
N SER A 83 7.37 -15.34 13.36
CA SER A 83 6.97 -13.94 13.15
C SER A 83 6.66 -13.65 11.68
N VAL A 84 7.35 -14.32 10.76
CA VAL A 84 7.03 -14.25 9.32
C VAL A 84 5.63 -14.81 9.07
N ILE A 85 5.32 -15.98 9.63
CA ILE A 85 3.99 -16.61 9.48
C ILE A 85 2.88 -15.70 10.04
N LEU A 86 3.06 -15.16 11.25
CA LEU A 86 2.09 -14.24 11.86
C LEU A 86 1.93 -12.96 11.04
N GLY A 87 3.03 -12.38 10.56
CA GLY A 87 3.00 -11.22 9.68
C GLY A 87 2.24 -11.49 8.39
N MET A 88 2.43 -12.64 7.77
CA MET A 88 1.72 -13.04 6.56
C MET A 88 0.20 -13.15 6.78
N PHE A 89 -0.25 -13.71 7.89
CA PHE A 89 -1.69 -13.76 8.21
C PHE A 89 -2.27 -12.36 8.38
N VAL A 90 -1.56 -11.44 9.02
CA VAL A 90 -1.99 -10.05 9.18
C VAL A 90 -2.11 -9.37 7.82
N PHE A 91 -1.08 -9.48 6.97
CA PHE A 91 -1.08 -8.88 5.62
C PHE A 91 -2.17 -9.47 4.73
N TYR A 92 -2.36 -10.78 4.75
CA TYR A 92 -3.43 -11.43 4.01
C TYR A 92 -4.81 -10.92 4.42
N ARG A 93 -5.06 -10.82 5.74
CA ARG A 93 -6.32 -10.30 6.27
C ARG A 93 -6.53 -8.83 5.92
N GLU A 94 -5.49 -8.01 6.00
CA GLU A 94 -5.56 -6.60 5.60
C GLU A 94 -5.82 -6.46 4.09
N ALA A 95 -5.11 -7.20 3.25
CA ALA A 95 -5.34 -7.18 1.80
C ALA A 95 -6.76 -7.64 1.44
N PHE A 96 -7.25 -8.71 2.09
CA PHE A 96 -8.64 -9.15 1.94
C PHE A 96 -9.63 -8.09 2.38
N TRP A 97 -9.38 -7.43 3.52
CA TRP A 97 -10.22 -6.35 4.02
C TRP A 97 -10.34 -5.22 2.99
N TYR A 98 -9.23 -4.71 2.51
CA TYR A 98 -9.25 -3.57 1.59
C TYR A 98 -9.76 -3.90 0.20
N ASN A 99 -9.45 -5.09 -0.31
CA ASN A 99 -9.78 -5.45 -1.69
C ASN A 99 -11.17 -6.10 -1.84
N VAL A 100 -11.69 -6.71 -0.78
CA VAL A 100 -12.93 -7.50 -0.85
C VAL A 100 -13.94 -7.06 0.21
N ALA A 101 -13.62 -7.20 1.49
CA ALA A 101 -14.62 -7.06 2.55
C ALA A 101 -15.17 -5.62 2.65
N PHE A 102 -14.30 -4.62 2.64
CA PHE A 102 -14.74 -3.23 2.75
C PHE A 102 -15.51 -2.73 1.53
N PRO A 103 -15.09 -3.00 0.27
CA PRO A 103 -15.92 -2.70 -0.89
C PRO A 103 -17.30 -3.36 -0.87
N GLU A 104 -17.41 -4.62 -0.43
CA GLU A 104 -18.70 -5.30 -0.29
C GLU A 104 -19.56 -4.67 0.82
N LEU A 105 -18.97 -4.31 1.94
CA LEU A 105 -19.66 -3.60 3.02
C LEU A 105 -20.26 -2.26 2.52
N LEU A 106 -19.52 -1.51 1.72
CA LEU A 106 -19.97 -0.24 1.16
C LEU A 106 -21.22 -0.38 0.25
N LYS A 107 -21.43 -1.56 -0.34
CA LYS A 107 -22.64 -1.83 -1.16
C LYS A 107 -23.89 -2.04 -0.31
N LEU A 108 -23.73 -2.46 0.95
CA LEU A 108 -24.82 -2.83 1.85
C LEU A 108 -25.35 -1.66 2.69
N VAL A 109 -24.62 -0.55 2.74
CA VAL A 109 -24.98 0.62 3.56
C VAL A 109 -25.60 1.74 2.75
N SER A 110 -26.32 2.64 3.41
CA SER A 110 -26.90 3.83 2.78
C SER A 110 -25.82 4.79 2.26
N PRO A 111 -26.14 5.69 1.31
CA PRO A 111 -25.15 6.65 0.79
C PRO A 111 -24.48 7.51 1.86
N SER A 112 -25.25 7.97 2.86
CA SER A 112 -24.69 8.77 3.98
C SER A 112 -23.73 7.96 4.87
N GLN A 113 -24.09 6.72 5.16
CA GLN A 113 -23.23 5.81 5.92
C GLN A 113 -21.96 5.44 5.13
N ARG A 114 -22.09 5.29 3.81
CA ARG A 114 -20.97 5.01 2.91
C ARG A 114 -19.93 6.12 2.98
N THR A 115 -20.35 7.37 2.85
CA THR A 115 -19.45 8.53 2.96
C THR A 115 -18.74 8.54 4.33
N ALA A 116 -19.48 8.37 5.42
CA ALA A 116 -18.91 8.34 6.76
C ALA A 116 -17.88 7.21 6.94
N LEU A 117 -18.17 6.00 6.43
CA LEU A 117 -17.23 4.86 6.49
C LEU A 117 -15.99 5.11 5.65
N GLN A 118 -16.12 5.72 4.46
CA GLN A 118 -14.98 6.05 3.61
C GLN A 118 -14.07 7.11 4.24
N GLU A 119 -14.64 8.09 4.93
CA GLU A 119 -13.87 9.12 5.65
C GLU A 119 -13.09 8.56 6.87
N MET A 120 -13.57 7.47 7.47
CA MET A 120 -12.91 6.80 8.59
C MET A 120 -11.75 5.90 8.15
N MET A 121 -11.66 5.55 6.87
CA MET A 121 -10.65 4.65 6.34
C MET A 121 -9.54 5.41 5.62
N PRO A 122 -8.29 4.96 5.69
CA PRO A 122 -7.24 5.54 4.88
C PRO A 122 -7.52 5.28 3.38
N VAL A 123 -7.11 6.20 2.53
CA VAL A 123 -7.10 5.96 1.08
C VAL A 123 -6.04 4.90 0.78
N VAL A 124 -6.46 3.74 0.29
CA VAL A 124 -5.59 2.63 -0.05
C VAL A 124 -5.34 2.62 -1.55
N HIS A 125 -4.12 2.91 -1.96
CA HIS A 125 -3.73 2.91 -3.37
C HIS A 125 -3.39 1.51 -3.89
N HIS A 126 -2.87 0.65 -3.02
CA HIS A 126 -2.51 -0.72 -3.35
C HIS A 126 -2.49 -1.59 -2.09
N ALA A 127 -3.03 -2.80 -2.18
CA ALA A 127 -2.89 -3.82 -1.15
C ALA A 127 -2.70 -5.18 -1.83
N SER A 128 -1.58 -5.84 -1.58
CA SER A 128 -1.30 -7.18 -2.07
C SER A 128 -0.59 -8.02 -1.01
N CYS A 129 -0.85 -9.30 -1.04
CA CYS A 129 -0.13 -10.29 -0.26
C CYS A 129 0.00 -11.55 -1.10
N ASN A 130 1.21 -11.86 -1.56
CA ASN A 130 1.50 -13.05 -2.33
C ASN A 130 2.05 -14.13 -1.38
N TYR A 131 1.26 -15.14 -1.15
CA TYR A 131 1.65 -16.30 -0.36
C TYR A 131 2.08 -17.42 -1.31
N GLN A 132 3.38 -17.64 -1.44
CA GLN A 132 3.90 -18.86 -2.06
C GLN A 132 4.16 -19.91 -0.99
N VAL A 133 3.27 -20.88 -0.87
CA VAL A 133 3.56 -22.11 -0.15
C VAL A 133 4.57 -22.89 -1.00
N ASN A 134 5.85 -22.83 -0.64
CA ASN A 134 6.83 -23.76 -1.17
C ASN A 134 6.49 -25.16 -0.63
N THR A 135 5.59 -25.86 -1.31
CA THR A 135 5.44 -27.31 -1.13
C THR A 135 6.71 -27.94 -1.68
N ARG A 136 7.73 -28.10 -0.85
CA ARG A 136 8.80 -29.04 -1.16
C ARG A 136 8.12 -30.41 -1.29
N LYS A 137 8.02 -30.89 -2.53
CA LYS A 137 7.75 -32.31 -2.79
C LYS A 137 8.96 -33.05 -2.24
N ASN A 138 8.74 -33.82 -1.17
CA ASN A 138 9.66 -34.89 -0.76
C ASN A 138 9.61 -36.00 -1.81
#